data_0749b01c85ebef72dab35677d046c533
#
_entry.id   0749b01c85ebef72dab35677d046c533
#
_cell.length_a   1.000
_cell.length_b   1.000
_cell.length_c   1.000
_cell.angle_alpha   90.00
_cell.angle_beta   90.00
_cell.angle_gamma   90.00
#
_symmetry.space_group_name_H-M   'P 1'
#
loop_
_entity.id
_entity.type
_entity.pdbx_description
1 polymer ?
#
loop_
_entity_poly.entity_id
_entity_poly.type
_entity_poly.pdbx_seq_one_letter_code
_entity_poly.pdbx_strand_id
1 'polypeptide(L)'
;ETTTVTNLGIDFSMLKNRLSGTVEVYNKLTDGILYNPTLSPTLSGFSSPRQNIAEVTNKGLEITLGWNDRIGSVSYGISGNFSYNKNEVTKYKGELVRGWQQNADGSSTYYTNLGEVSTGDLQRVLEGHMINEFYVLNVYKGNRNYFNADGTVNPKGGPSDGMIRTEDDMKWLQAMTDALSLIH
;
A
#
# COMPACT_ATOMS: atom_id res chain seq x y z
N GLU A 1 13.68 -21.21 -1.26
CA GLU A 1 13.16 -20.16 -2.13
C GLU A 1 13.26 -20.60 -3.60
N THR A 2 12.15 -20.54 -4.32
CA THR A 2 12.07 -20.91 -5.74
C THR A 2 11.39 -19.79 -6.50
N THR A 3 11.94 -19.43 -7.67
CA THR A 3 11.33 -18.46 -8.55
C THR A 3 10.89 -19.12 -9.86
N THR A 4 9.61 -18.97 -10.17
CA THR A 4 9.01 -19.40 -11.43
C THR A 4 8.63 -18.18 -12.25
N VAL A 5 9.07 -18.13 -13.51
CA VAL A 5 8.74 -17.03 -14.43
C VAL A 5 7.98 -17.59 -15.61
N THR A 6 6.84 -16.98 -15.90
CA THR A 6 6.08 -17.22 -17.13
C THR A 6 5.99 -15.92 -17.87
N ASN A 7 6.45 -15.88 -19.11
CA ASN A 7 6.38 -14.70 -19.96
C ASN A 7 5.82 -15.05 -21.34
N LEU A 8 5.16 -14.10 -21.96
CA LEU A 8 4.68 -14.15 -23.32
C LEU A 8 5.03 -12.82 -24.00
N GLY A 9 5.80 -12.92 -25.07
CA GLY A 9 6.24 -11.77 -25.85
C GLY A 9 5.83 -11.91 -27.32
N ILE A 10 5.55 -10.78 -27.92
CA ILE A 10 5.28 -10.65 -29.37
C ILE A 10 6.19 -9.57 -29.92
N ASP A 11 7.03 -9.96 -30.87
CA ASP A 11 7.81 -9.04 -31.68
C ASP A 11 7.12 -8.83 -33.02
N PHE A 12 7.04 -7.61 -33.46
CA PHE A 12 6.42 -7.26 -34.74
C PHE A 12 7.22 -6.21 -35.51
N SER A 13 7.12 -6.31 -36.81
CA SER A 13 7.62 -5.31 -37.73
C SER A 13 6.61 -5.07 -38.83
N MET A 14 6.21 -3.85 -39.04
CA MET A 14 5.12 -3.44 -39.93
C MET A 14 5.53 -2.25 -40.79
N LEU A 15 4.70 -1.95 -41.81
CA LEU A 15 4.88 -0.77 -42.69
C LEU A 15 6.25 -0.74 -43.39
N LYS A 16 6.68 -1.87 -43.97
CA LYS A 16 8.00 -2.03 -44.61
C LYS A 16 9.14 -1.74 -43.62
N ASN A 17 9.07 -2.28 -42.41
CA ASN A 17 10.04 -2.11 -41.32
C ASN A 17 10.15 -0.68 -40.78
N ARG A 18 9.17 0.18 -41.06
CA ARG A 18 9.15 1.53 -40.45
C ARG A 18 8.73 1.48 -38.98
N LEU A 19 7.71 0.67 -38.65
CA LEU A 19 7.26 0.45 -37.30
C LEU A 19 7.74 -0.92 -36.82
N SER A 20 8.49 -0.95 -35.75
CA SER A 20 8.88 -2.16 -35.04
C SER A 20 8.54 -2.05 -33.57
N GLY A 21 8.29 -3.17 -32.94
CA GLY A 21 8.01 -3.17 -31.51
C GLY A 21 7.97 -4.56 -30.92
N THR A 22 8.06 -4.55 -29.60
CA THR A 22 7.93 -5.73 -28.75
C THR A 22 6.88 -5.42 -27.69
N VAL A 23 5.99 -6.35 -27.44
CA VAL A 23 5.05 -6.32 -26.32
C VAL A 23 5.27 -7.62 -25.53
N GLU A 24 5.60 -7.46 -24.27
CA GLU A 24 5.85 -8.59 -23.37
C GLU A 24 5.00 -8.46 -22.11
N VAL A 25 4.37 -9.57 -21.72
CA VAL A 25 3.69 -9.71 -20.43
C VAL A 25 4.35 -10.84 -19.66
N TYR A 26 4.55 -10.61 -18.36
CA TYR A 26 5.16 -11.62 -17.51
C TYR A 26 4.47 -11.76 -16.16
N ASN A 27 4.61 -12.95 -15.60
CA ASN A 27 4.25 -13.26 -14.22
C ASN A 27 5.42 -14.01 -13.58
N LYS A 28 6.02 -13.38 -12.56
CA LYS A 28 7.11 -13.94 -11.78
C LYS A 28 6.61 -14.26 -10.39
N LEU A 29 6.58 -15.53 -10.02
CA LEU A 29 6.24 -16.02 -8.71
C LEU A 29 7.52 -16.40 -7.96
N THR A 30 7.74 -15.84 -6.78
CA THR A 30 8.79 -16.26 -5.86
C THR A 30 8.13 -16.86 -4.63
N ASP A 31 8.29 -18.16 -4.45
CA ASP A 31 7.72 -18.96 -3.36
C ASP A 31 8.81 -19.43 -2.40
N GLY A 32 8.40 -19.70 -1.16
CA GLY A 32 9.28 -20.22 -0.13
C GLY A 32 10.31 -19.19 0.34
N ILE A 33 9.99 -17.92 0.33
CA ILE A 33 10.88 -16.86 0.86
C ILE A 33 11.09 -17.10 2.35
N LEU A 34 12.36 -17.10 2.76
CA LEU A 34 12.78 -17.29 4.14
C LEU A 34 12.42 -16.08 5.00
N TYR A 35 11.63 -16.32 6.02
CA TYR A 35 11.23 -15.31 6.99
C TYR A 35 11.33 -15.82 8.42
N ASN A 36 11.59 -14.92 9.37
CA ASN A 36 11.58 -15.23 10.80
C ASN A 36 10.16 -14.96 11.35
N PRO A 37 9.32 -15.98 11.58
CA PRO A 37 7.99 -15.75 12.15
C PRO A 37 8.10 -15.17 13.56
N THR A 38 7.18 -14.29 13.92
CA THR A 38 7.09 -13.79 15.30
C THR A 38 6.60 -14.91 16.21
N LEU A 39 7.40 -15.28 17.19
CA LEU A 39 6.98 -16.25 18.21
C LEU A 39 5.98 -15.61 19.17
N SER A 40 5.11 -16.45 19.72
CA SER A 40 4.24 -16.05 20.84
C SER A 40 5.08 -15.53 22.01
N PRO A 41 4.61 -14.50 22.75
CA PRO A 41 5.30 -13.97 23.92
C PRO A 41 5.68 -15.04 24.97
N THR A 42 4.93 -16.13 25.04
CA THR A 42 5.21 -17.28 25.93
C THR A 42 6.46 -18.06 25.53
N LEU A 43 6.95 -17.89 24.29
CA LEU A 43 8.15 -18.53 23.76
C LEU A 43 9.28 -17.50 23.52
N SER A 44 9.17 -16.31 24.08
CA SER A 44 10.09 -15.18 23.85
C SER A 44 11.54 -15.40 24.30
N GLY A 45 11.84 -16.50 24.96
CA GLY A 45 13.22 -16.90 25.30
C GLY A 45 13.98 -17.60 24.17
N PHE A 46 13.35 -17.86 23.03
CA PHE A 46 13.95 -18.57 21.91
C PHE A 46 13.89 -17.73 20.63
N SER A 47 14.96 -17.76 19.84
CA SER A 47 14.93 -17.18 18.49
C SER A 47 14.09 -18.08 17.58
N SER A 48 13.21 -17.46 16.80
CA SER A 48 12.42 -18.18 15.80
C SER A 48 13.32 -18.74 14.70
N PRO A 49 13.23 -20.04 14.35
CA PRO A 49 13.89 -20.55 13.18
C PRO A 49 13.32 -19.92 11.92
N ARG A 50 14.15 -19.70 10.93
CA ARG A 50 13.71 -19.25 9.61
C ARG A 50 12.81 -20.30 8.98
N GLN A 51 11.69 -19.87 8.39
CA GLN A 51 10.72 -20.72 7.72
C GLN A 51 10.45 -20.19 6.31
N ASN A 52 10.17 -21.10 5.38
CA ASN A 52 9.80 -20.79 4.00
C ASN A 52 8.29 -20.53 3.93
N ILE A 53 7.86 -19.34 4.31
CA ILE A 53 6.44 -19.04 4.53
C ILE A 53 5.91 -17.87 3.71
N ALA A 54 6.77 -17.14 3.01
CA ALA A 54 6.34 -16.00 2.23
C ALA A 54 6.36 -16.28 0.73
N GLU A 55 5.44 -15.67 0.03
CA GLU A 55 5.27 -15.74 -1.41
C GLU A 55 5.00 -14.35 -1.98
N VAL A 56 5.65 -14.05 -3.09
CA VAL A 56 5.51 -12.75 -3.76
C VAL A 56 5.32 -12.98 -5.26
N THR A 57 4.33 -12.32 -5.81
CA THR A 57 4.07 -12.29 -7.25
C THR A 57 4.41 -10.93 -7.82
N ASN A 58 5.12 -10.91 -8.95
CA ASN A 58 5.37 -9.73 -9.78
C ASN A 58 4.75 -9.95 -11.15
N LYS A 59 3.83 -9.08 -11.54
CA LYS A 59 3.18 -9.09 -12.86
C LYS A 59 3.53 -7.81 -13.59
N GLY A 60 3.89 -7.92 -14.85
CA GLY A 60 4.27 -6.75 -15.61
C GLY A 60 3.90 -6.82 -17.08
N LEU A 61 3.90 -5.63 -17.68
CA LEU A 61 3.74 -5.38 -19.09
C LEU A 61 4.88 -4.48 -19.54
N GLU A 62 5.57 -4.89 -20.59
CA GLU A 62 6.62 -4.10 -21.23
C GLU A 62 6.29 -3.90 -22.70
N ILE A 63 6.42 -2.67 -23.15
CA ILE A 63 6.16 -2.28 -24.54
C ILE A 63 7.34 -1.46 -25.02
N THR A 64 7.93 -1.89 -26.11
CA THR A 64 8.93 -1.11 -26.83
C THR A 64 8.41 -0.84 -28.24
N LEU A 65 8.45 0.41 -28.66
CA LEU A 65 8.07 0.83 -30.01
C LEU A 65 9.18 1.64 -30.65
N GLY A 66 9.42 1.38 -31.91
CA GLY A 66 10.38 2.12 -32.71
C GLY A 66 9.79 2.50 -34.05
N TRP A 67 10.01 3.73 -34.47
CA TRP A 67 9.69 4.23 -35.82
C TRP A 67 10.95 4.70 -36.50
N ASN A 68 11.20 4.17 -37.71
CA ASN A 68 12.30 4.57 -38.56
C ASN A 68 11.76 4.93 -39.93
N ASP A 69 12.13 6.08 -40.44
CA ASP A 69 11.70 6.50 -41.77
C ASP A 69 12.77 7.39 -42.44
N ARG A 70 12.53 7.72 -43.70
CA ARG A 70 13.41 8.54 -44.50
C ARG A 70 12.60 9.54 -45.34
N ILE A 71 13.01 10.80 -45.29
CA ILE A 71 12.45 11.88 -46.07
C ILE A 71 13.55 12.43 -46.97
N GLY A 72 13.50 12.11 -48.26
CA GLY A 72 14.57 12.45 -49.21
C GLY A 72 15.89 11.79 -48.82
N SER A 73 16.93 12.59 -48.55
CA SER A 73 18.24 12.12 -48.09
C SER A 73 18.39 11.98 -46.58
N VAL A 74 17.39 12.42 -45.79
CA VAL A 74 17.44 12.41 -44.32
C VAL A 74 16.74 11.17 -43.80
N SER A 75 17.47 10.35 -43.04
CA SER A 75 16.91 9.23 -42.26
C SER A 75 16.72 9.67 -40.83
N TYR A 76 15.59 9.32 -40.23
CA TYR A 76 15.30 9.61 -38.85
C TYR A 76 14.65 8.39 -38.15
N GLY A 77 14.82 8.32 -36.85
CA GLY A 77 14.20 7.29 -36.01
C GLY A 77 13.83 7.87 -34.65
N ILE A 78 12.75 7.36 -34.12
CA ILE A 78 12.30 7.61 -32.75
C ILE A 78 11.93 6.29 -32.13
N SER A 79 12.29 6.10 -30.85
CA SER A 79 11.88 4.93 -30.08
C SER A 79 11.46 5.33 -28.69
N GLY A 80 10.58 4.53 -28.10
CA GLY A 80 10.12 4.69 -26.75
C GLY A 80 9.84 3.34 -26.12
N ASN A 81 9.98 3.27 -24.81
CA ASN A 81 9.61 2.10 -24.03
C ASN A 81 8.67 2.50 -22.90
N PHE A 82 7.77 1.60 -22.57
CA PHE A 82 6.86 1.70 -21.44
C PHE A 82 6.95 0.40 -20.65
N SER A 83 7.09 0.50 -19.34
CA SER A 83 7.08 -0.64 -18.44
C SER A 83 6.13 -0.38 -17.29
N TYR A 84 5.28 -1.35 -17.01
CA TYR A 84 4.40 -1.37 -15.85
C TYR A 84 4.64 -2.65 -15.07
N ASN A 85 4.92 -2.52 -13.78
CA ASN A 85 5.11 -3.65 -12.89
C ASN A 85 4.25 -3.49 -11.63
N LYS A 86 3.53 -4.54 -11.25
CA LYS A 86 2.83 -4.65 -9.97
C LYS A 86 3.41 -5.83 -9.20
N ASN A 87 3.94 -5.58 -8.01
CA ASN A 87 4.25 -6.64 -7.07
C ASN A 87 3.12 -6.80 -6.04
N GLU A 88 2.96 -8.01 -5.52
CA GLU A 88 1.96 -8.34 -4.52
C GLU A 88 2.49 -9.46 -3.63
N VAL A 89 2.39 -9.28 -2.33
CA VAL A 89 2.65 -10.33 -1.34
C VAL A 89 1.45 -11.24 -1.32
N THR A 90 1.55 -12.42 -1.94
CA THR A 90 0.42 -13.36 -2.06
C THR A 90 0.29 -14.26 -0.86
N LYS A 91 1.37 -14.44 -0.08
CA LYS A 91 1.37 -15.21 1.16
C LYS A 91 2.39 -14.65 2.14
N TYR A 92 1.99 -14.47 3.38
CA TYR A 92 2.86 -13.99 4.44
C TYR A 92 2.36 -14.43 5.82
N LYS A 93 1.98 -13.52 6.72
CA LYS A 93 1.51 -13.79 8.09
C LYS A 93 -0.01 -13.90 8.22
N GLY A 94 -0.72 -13.95 7.11
CA GLY A 94 -2.17 -13.83 7.04
C GLY A 94 -2.64 -12.40 6.76
N GLU A 95 -3.95 -12.26 6.61
CA GLU A 95 -4.60 -10.98 6.33
C GLU A 95 -4.46 -9.99 7.50
N LEU A 96 -4.65 -8.72 7.20
CA LEU A 96 -4.68 -7.67 8.22
C LEU A 96 -5.85 -7.90 9.19
N VAL A 97 -5.51 -8.20 10.44
CA VAL A 97 -6.48 -8.27 11.55
C VAL A 97 -6.41 -6.98 12.34
N ARG A 98 -7.56 -6.37 12.61
CA ARG A 98 -7.67 -5.15 13.41
C ARG A 98 -8.98 -5.15 14.22
N GLY A 99 -8.93 -4.58 15.40
CA GLY A 99 -10.10 -4.47 16.28
C GLY A 99 -9.76 -3.89 17.64
N TRP A 100 -10.80 -3.61 18.42
CA TRP A 100 -10.65 -3.19 19.80
C TRP A 100 -10.54 -4.43 20.70
N GLN A 101 -9.53 -4.45 21.56
CA GLN A 101 -9.33 -5.47 22.57
C GLN A 101 -9.50 -4.83 23.95
N GLN A 102 -10.34 -5.44 24.79
CA GLN A 102 -10.51 -4.99 26.16
C GLN A 102 -9.43 -5.62 27.04
N ASN A 103 -8.72 -4.79 27.78
CA ASN A 103 -7.69 -5.20 28.72
C ASN A 103 -8.31 -5.66 30.06
N ALA A 104 -7.52 -6.34 30.86
CA ALA A 104 -7.96 -6.82 32.17
C ALA A 104 -8.28 -5.69 33.17
N ASP A 105 -7.76 -4.49 32.96
CA ASP A 105 -8.01 -3.28 33.74
C ASP A 105 -9.27 -2.52 33.32
N GLY A 106 -10.01 -3.03 32.31
CA GLY A 106 -11.21 -2.41 31.76
C GLY A 106 -10.94 -1.38 30.66
N SER A 107 -9.66 -1.03 30.39
CA SER A 107 -9.30 -0.17 29.28
C SER A 107 -9.44 -0.90 27.94
N SER A 108 -9.58 -0.15 26.84
CA SER A 108 -9.65 -0.72 25.50
C SER A 108 -8.44 -0.26 24.68
N THR A 109 -7.73 -1.22 24.09
CA THR A 109 -6.61 -0.96 23.19
C THR A 109 -6.97 -1.37 21.77
N TYR A 110 -6.66 -0.53 20.79
CA TYR A 110 -6.81 -0.90 19.40
C TYR A 110 -5.66 -1.80 18.96
N TYR A 111 -6.00 -3.04 18.64
CA TYR A 111 -5.04 -4.07 18.26
C TYR A 111 -4.97 -4.20 16.74
N THR A 112 -3.76 -4.39 16.23
CA THR A 112 -3.52 -4.84 14.86
C THR A 112 -2.37 -5.85 14.87
N ASN A 113 -2.42 -6.85 13.98
CA ASN A 113 -1.31 -7.79 13.79
C ASN A 113 -0.09 -7.17 13.09
N LEU A 114 -0.16 -5.89 12.74
CA LEU A 114 0.98 -5.10 12.26
C LEU A 114 1.96 -4.68 13.37
N GLY A 115 1.56 -4.82 14.63
CA GLY A 115 2.22 -4.19 15.76
C GLY A 115 1.84 -2.70 15.87
N GLU A 116 2.53 -1.97 16.75
CA GLU A 116 2.31 -0.54 16.90
C GLU A 116 2.63 0.21 15.61
N VAL A 117 1.72 1.09 15.19
CA VAL A 117 1.98 2.06 14.12
C VAL A 117 2.82 3.17 14.74
N SER A 118 4.14 2.97 14.76
CA SER A 118 5.07 4.00 15.23
C SER A 118 5.39 4.97 14.11
N THR A 119 5.74 6.20 14.47
CA THR A 119 6.12 7.26 13.53
C THR A 119 7.45 6.98 12.82
N GLY A 120 8.22 5.99 13.26
CA GLY A 120 9.57 5.71 12.75
C GLY A 120 9.64 4.67 11.62
N ASP A 121 8.67 3.76 11.54
CA ASP A 121 8.66 2.69 10.52
C ASP A 121 7.26 2.56 9.93
N LEU A 122 7.05 3.25 8.82
CA LEU A 122 5.77 3.29 8.12
C LEU A 122 5.61 2.19 7.07
N GLN A 123 6.71 1.51 6.70
CA GLN A 123 6.65 0.44 5.71
C GLN A 123 6.20 -0.86 6.37
N ARG A 124 5.27 -1.53 5.72
CA ARG A 124 4.70 -2.80 6.18
C ARG A 124 4.69 -3.83 5.06
N VAL A 125 4.86 -5.08 5.43
CA VAL A 125 4.67 -6.22 4.54
C VAL A 125 3.34 -6.86 4.92
N LEU A 126 2.37 -6.77 4.04
CA LEU A 126 1.01 -7.25 4.23
C LEU A 126 0.62 -8.18 3.09
N GLU A 127 -0.08 -9.26 3.43
CA GLU A 127 -0.70 -10.14 2.44
C GLU A 127 -1.79 -9.39 1.65
N GLY A 128 -1.79 -9.54 0.31
CA GLY A 128 -2.64 -8.80 -0.60
C GLY A 128 -2.18 -7.39 -0.96
N HIS A 129 -1.04 -6.94 -0.42
CA HIS A 129 -0.49 -5.60 -0.63
C HIS A 129 0.89 -5.65 -1.31
N MET A 130 1.38 -4.50 -1.74
CA MET A 130 2.72 -4.40 -2.31
C MET A 130 3.80 -4.52 -1.23
N ILE A 131 4.97 -5.04 -1.61
CA ILE A 131 6.14 -5.03 -0.72
C ILE A 131 6.50 -3.60 -0.37
N ASN A 132 6.75 -3.35 0.92
CA ASN A 132 7.12 -2.03 1.45
C ASN A 132 6.07 -0.94 1.19
N GLU A 133 4.80 -1.32 1.11
CA GLU A 133 3.71 -0.36 1.06
C GLU A 133 3.70 0.49 2.34
N PHE A 134 3.49 1.80 2.17
CA PHE A 134 3.37 2.69 3.32
C PHE A 134 2.03 2.52 4.00
N TYR A 135 2.05 2.20 5.29
CA TYR A 135 0.87 2.18 6.12
C TYR A 135 0.81 3.47 6.95
N VAL A 136 -0.05 4.36 6.55
CA VAL A 136 -0.18 5.68 7.17
C VAL A 136 -1.61 5.92 7.63
N LEU A 137 -1.78 6.75 8.65
CA LEU A 137 -3.09 7.23 9.03
C LEU A 137 -3.58 8.21 7.96
N ASN A 138 -4.81 8.02 7.53
CA ASN A 138 -5.45 8.99 6.66
C ASN A 138 -5.65 10.30 7.42
N VAL A 139 -5.39 11.42 6.75
CA VAL A 139 -5.77 12.72 7.28
C VAL A 139 -7.28 12.75 7.46
N TYR A 140 -7.73 13.14 8.65
CA TYR A 140 -9.14 13.32 8.91
C TYR A 140 -9.73 14.37 7.94
N LYS A 141 -10.85 14.02 7.33
CA LYS A 141 -11.59 14.93 6.44
C LYS A 141 -13.00 15.10 6.96
N GLY A 142 -13.29 16.29 7.48
CA GLY A 142 -14.59 16.66 7.96
C GLY A 142 -15.52 17.13 6.82
N ASN A 143 -16.78 17.35 7.16
CA ASN A 143 -17.82 17.84 6.24
C ASN A 143 -18.17 19.32 6.45
N ARG A 144 -17.41 20.04 7.28
CA ARG A 144 -17.65 21.43 7.72
C ARG A 144 -18.95 21.66 8.48
N ASN A 145 -19.61 20.60 8.90
CA ASN A 145 -20.77 20.69 9.77
C ASN A 145 -20.33 20.41 11.22
N TYR A 146 -19.80 21.42 11.87
CA TYR A 146 -19.06 21.32 13.13
C TYR A 146 -19.91 20.84 14.31
N PHE A 147 -21.19 21.21 14.35
CA PHE A 147 -22.10 20.88 15.44
C PHE A 147 -23.43 20.35 14.91
N ASN A 148 -24.05 19.50 15.68
CA ASN A 148 -25.38 18.99 15.41
C ASN A 148 -26.45 20.06 15.71
N ALA A 149 -27.70 19.82 15.32
CA ALA A 149 -28.81 20.74 15.55
C ALA A 149 -29.11 20.97 17.05
N ASP A 150 -28.76 20.04 17.90
CA ASP A 150 -28.87 20.11 19.36
C ASP A 150 -27.70 20.83 20.06
N GLY A 151 -26.73 21.32 19.27
CA GLY A 151 -25.54 22.01 19.78
C GLY A 151 -24.42 21.09 20.22
N THR A 152 -24.57 19.78 20.15
CA THR A 152 -23.48 18.83 20.43
C THR A 152 -22.46 18.80 19.31
N VAL A 153 -21.19 18.47 19.64
CA VAL A 153 -20.15 18.35 18.63
C VAL A 153 -20.45 17.22 17.65
N ASN A 154 -20.30 17.50 16.36
CA ASN A 154 -20.44 16.47 15.33
C ASN A 154 -19.09 15.77 15.11
N PRO A 155 -18.95 14.47 15.45
CA PRO A 155 -17.68 13.75 15.27
C PRO A 155 -17.23 13.60 13.81
N LYS A 156 -18.16 13.73 12.86
CA LYS A 156 -17.89 13.72 11.42
C LYS A 156 -17.75 15.15 10.85
N GLY A 157 -17.87 16.17 11.70
CA GLY A 157 -17.67 17.57 11.37
C GLY A 157 -16.21 17.94 11.12
N GLY A 158 -15.88 19.18 11.32
CA GLY A 158 -14.52 19.66 11.17
C GLY A 158 -14.12 20.02 9.74
N PRO A 159 -12.85 20.44 9.56
CA PRO A 159 -12.37 20.93 8.27
C PRO A 159 -12.32 19.84 7.19
N SER A 160 -12.69 20.19 5.96
CA SER A 160 -12.76 19.25 4.84
C SER A 160 -11.38 18.76 4.35
N ASP A 161 -10.33 19.47 4.66
CA ASP A 161 -8.93 19.14 4.35
C ASP A 161 -8.14 18.60 5.56
N GLY A 162 -8.80 18.47 6.71
CA GLY A 162 -8.21 18.00 7.96
C GLY A 162 -7.28 18.98 8.64
N MET A 163 -7.21 20.22 8.18
CA MET A 163 -6.31 21.23 8.74
C MET A 163 -7.08 22.27 9.53
N ILE A 164 -6.68 22.50 10.77
CA ILE A 164 -7.23 23.52 11.65
C ILE A 164 -6.67 24.89 11.25
N ARG A 165 -7.52 25.78 10.74
CA ARG A 165 -7.11 27.13 10.27
C ARG A 165 -8.03 28.24 10.73
N THR A 166 -9.26 27.92 11.06
CA THR A 166 -10.28 28.89 11.43
C THR A 166 -10.62 28.77 12.92
N GLU A 167 -11.27 29.80 13.46
CA GLU A 167 -11.78 29.79 14.84
C GLU A 167 -12.83 28.67 15.02
N ASP A 168 -13.65 28.40 14.00
CA ASP A 168 -14.65 27.36 14.06
C ASP A 168 -13.99 25.95 14.04
N ASP A 169 -12.91 25.77 13.28
CA ASP A 169 -12.11 24.54 13.35
C ASP A 169 -11.55 24.30 14.76
N MET A 170 -11.06 25.37 15.39
CA MET A 170 -10.51 25.31 16.76
C MET A 170 -11.60 24.99 17.79
N LYS A 171 -12.78 25.64 17.70
CA LYS A 171 -13.92 25.36 18.57
C LYS A 171 -14.38 23.91 18.46
N TRP A 172 -14.45 23.41 17.23
CA TRP A 172 -14.81 22.01 16.98
C TRP A 172 -13.77 21.05 17.58
N LEU A 173 -12.48 21.27 17.37
CA LEU A 173 -11.41 20.44 17.91
C LEU A 173 -11.46 20.42 19.45
N GLN A 174 -11.66 21.59 20.08
CA GLN A 174 -11.79 21.69 21.53
C GLN A 174 -13.00 20.90 22.04
N ALA A 175 -14.16 21.07 21.40
CA ALA A 175 -15.37 20.33 21.77
C ALA A 175 -15.24 18.82 21.58
N MET A 176 -14.50 18.38 20.55
CA MET A 176 -14.16 16.96 20.35
C MET A 176 -13.29 16.41 21.47
N THR A 177 -12.29 17.18 21.89
CA THR A 177 -11.38 16.81 22.99
C THR A 177 -12.14 16.72 24.30
N ASP A 178 -13.01 17.68 24.59
CA ASP A 178 -13.82 17.72 25.80
C ASP A 178 -14.81 16.54 25.84
N ALA A 179 -15.46 16.21 24.72
CA ALA A 179 -16.36 15.09 24.60
C ALA A 179 -15.65 13.75 24.83
N LEU A 180 -14.40 13.61 24.34
CA LEU A 180 -13.59 12.40 24.54
C LEU A 180 -13.10 12.25 25.98
N SER A 181 -12.83 13.36 26.68
CA SER A 181 -12.39 13.35 28.08
C SER A 181 -13.49 12.96 29.07
N LEU A 182 -14.77 13.06 28.66
CA LEU A 182 -15.94 12.67 29.49
C LEU A 182 -16.27 11.16 29.40
N ILE A 183 -15.55 10.41 28.55
CA ILE A 183 -15.78 8.96 28.34
C ILE A 183 -14.82 8.11 29.19
N HIS A 184 -13.98 8.72 30.00
CA HIS A 184 -13.04 8.06 30.92
C HIS A 184 -13.52 8.07 32.36
#